data_102a723cd9e39c13030bcd986d465607
#
_entry.id   102a723cd9e39c13030bcd986d465607
#
_cell.length_a   1.000
_cell.length_b   1.000
_cell.length_c   1.000
_cell.angle_alpha   90.00
_cell.angle_beta   90.00
_cell.angle_gamma   90.00
#
_symmetry.space_group_name_H-M   'P 1'
#
loop_
_entity.id
_entity.type
_entity.pdbx_description
1 polymer ?
#
loop_
_entity_poly.entity_id
_entity_poly.type
_entity_poly.pdbx_seq_one_letter_code
_entity_poly.pdbx_strand_id
1 'polypeptide(L)'
;MKRILWLLCCCWPLVSAAQTTVKFSSDVPLLQADQMNSRFWQTKLAAPDQLLLTPAQITQRNTETFTLQSEMQSLHSLPAQYNKAELSGIIQSVSKVATTARFYPDGTALTPQHWQHYLSLLALEQVQAVNPLRFALVVKRTALRAFPTHDRVVNEQHNADLDRFAETALFPADAVAVLHRSRDQQWLLVRSYNYTGWVQAADVAIGSKQQVLAYTEQQPFIVVTGAKVYTAFNPQQAAVSEVQLDMGVRLPLLSAAELGFNVHGQNPVASYIVQLPLRQTDGSLSFTPALLPLSADVQQGYLPFTPRNILAQAFKFLGERYGWGHDYNGRDCTGFISEIFRSFGLVMPRNSGQQGNGGYGRNIRFGADSTVVDKQAALAQLQVGDLLYFPGHVGLYLGSVNGQPFMIHDVNTLLYPHSDGSIYRGTLNGVAVTPLLPLYATEQQSYFDAMYAIKSLR
;
A
#
# COMPACT_ATOMS: atom_id res chain seq x y z
N MET A 1 43.84 -73.51 17.02
CA MET A 1 42.69 -72.83 17.60
C MET A 1 42.26 -71.72 16.58
N LYS A 2 41.22 -72.02 15.79
CA LYS A 2 40.68 -71.07 14.75
C LYS A 2 39.53 -70.29 15.41
N ARG A 3 39.64 -68.94 15.49
CA ARG A 3 38.54 -68.06 15.89
C ARG A 3 37.72 -67.68 14.68
N ILE A 4 36.48 -68.08 14.64
CA ILE A 4 35.48 -67.69 13.64
C ILE A 4 34.86 -66.38 14.11
N LEU A 5 34.99 -65.35 13.30
CA LEU A 5 34.36 -64.02 13.51
C LEU A 5 32.99 -64.01 12.81
N TRP A 6 31.91 -63.90 13.59
CA TRP A 6 30.56 -63.72 13.03
C TRP A 6 30.31 -62.23 12.79
N LEU A 7 30.18 -61.85 11.52
CA LEU A 7 29.67 -60.55 11.14
C LEU A 7 28.11 -60.56 11.18
N LEU A 8 27.54 -59.88 12.19
CA LEU A 8 26.12 -59.58 12.20
C LEU A 8 25.85 -58.42 11.26
N CYS A 9 25.25 -58.68 10.08
CA CYS A 9 24.70 -57.70 9.22
C CYS A 9 23.32 -57.25 9.75
N CYS A 10 23.29 -56.09 10.44
CA CYS A 10 22.04 -55.44 10.81
C CYS A 10 21.44 -54.77 9.57
N CYS A 11 20.52 -55.41 8.86
CA CYS A 11 19.66 -54.78 7.89
C CYS A 11 18.58 -53.99 8.65
N TRP A 12 18.80 -52.69 8.81
CA TRP A 12 17.73 -51.77 9.18
C TRP A 12 16.85 -51.49 7.95
N PRO A 13 15.53 -51.74 8.00
CA PRO A 13 14.66 -51.33 6.93
C PRO A 13 14.65 -49.81 6.89
N LEU A 14 15.08 -49.24 5.77
CA LEU A 14 14.83 -47.85 5.42
C LEU A 14 13.33 -47.65 5.25
N VAL A 15 12.64 -47.28 6.31
CA VAL A 15 11.28 -46.77 6.23
C VAL A 15 11.36 -45.42 5.57
N SER A 16 11.21 -45.41 4.27
CA SER A 16 10.97 -44.17 3.53
C SER A 16 9.62 -43.64 4.00
N ALA A 17 9.64 -42.65 4.90
CA ALA A 17 8.47 -41.88 5.23
C ALA A 17 8.11 -41.12 3.96
N ALA A 18 7.09 -41.58 3.22
CA ALA A 18 6.49 -40.83 2.16
C ALA A 18 6.00 -39.52 2.78
N GLN A 19 6.71 -38.40 2.49
CA GLN A 19 6.19 -37.08 2.81
C GLN A 19 4.88 -36.93 2.04
N THR A 20 3.77 -36.96 2.77
CA THR A 20 2.47 -36.58 2.25
C THR A 20 2.53 -35.09 1.93
N THR A 21 2.87 -34.74 0.69
CA THR A 21 2.76 -33.37 0.20
C THR A 21 1.29 -33.01 0.14
N VAL A 22 0.90 -31.94 0.83
CA VAL A 22 -0.45 -31.39 0.75
C VAL A 22 -0.69 -31.02 -0.71
N LYS A 23 -1.71 -31.65 -1.34
CA LYS A 23 -2.06 -31.35 -2.72
C LYS A 23 -2.67 -29.96 -2.81
N PHE A 24 -2.19 -29.11 -3.75
CA PHE A 24 -2.79 -27.81 -4.02
C PHE A 24 -4.28 -27.97 -4.35
N SER A 25 -5.10 -27.13 -3.74
CA SER A 25 -6.53 -27.06 -3.97
C SER A 25 -6.96 -25.60 -3.93
N SER A 26 -7.81 -25.17 -4.86
CA SER A 26 -8.33 -23.81 -4.95
C SER A 26 -9.74 -23.84 -5.54
N ASP A 27 -10.59 -22.95 -5.05
CA ASP A 27 -11.90 -22.63 -5.63
C ASP A 27 -11.83 -21.55 -6.72
N VAL A 28 -10.64 -20.94 -6.92
CA VAL A 28 -10.41 -20.02 -8.03
C VAL A 28 -10.32 -20.83 -9.33
N PRO A 29 -11.20 -20.56 -10.32
CA PRO A 29 -11.21 -21.33 -11.55
C PRO A 29 -9.90 -21.20 -12.32
N LEU A 30 -9.47 -22.28 -12.99
CA LEU A 30 -8.27 -22.34 -13.85
C LEU A 30 -6.93 -22.08 -13.15
N LEU A 31 -6.90 -21.86 -11.84
CA LEU A 31 -5.67 -21.59 -11.09
C LEU A 31 -4.89 -22.86 -10.84
N GLN A 32 -3.57 -22.82 -11.10
CA GLN A 32 -2.62 -23.91 -10.86
C GLN A 32 -1.60 -23.52 -9.78
N ALA A 33 -1.04 -24.50 -9.10
CA ALA A 33 -0.10 -24.28 -7.99
C ALA A 33 1.14 -23.46 -8.38
N ASP A 34 1.69 -23.71 -9.55
CA ASP A 34 2.88 -23.01 -10.05
C ASP A 34 2.63 -21.51 -10.33
N GLN A 35 1.40 -21.15 -10.69
CA GLN A 35 0.98 -19.76 -10.92
C GLN A 35 1.01 -18.91 -9.64
N MET A 36 1.03 -19.54 -8.46
CA MET A 36 1.20 -18.88 -7.16
C MET A 36 2.67 -18.50 -6.86
N ASN A 37 3.56 -18.65 -7.85
CA ASN A 37 4.96 -18.31 -7.70
C ASN A 37 5.39 -17.28 -8.77
N SER A 38 6.03 -16.20 -8.34
CA SER A 38 6.52 -15.15 -9.27
C SER A 38 7.46 -15.70 -10.36
N ARG A 39 8.26 -16.75 -10.06
CA ARG A 39 9.17 -17.37 -11.04
C ARG A 39 8.42 -17.93 -12.24
N PHE A 40 7.24 -18.52 -12.04
CA PHE A 40 6.41 -19.02 -13.14
C PHE A 40 6.14 -17.91 -14.16
N TRP A 41 5.75 -16.73 -13.70
CA TRP A 41 5.46 -15.57 -14.55
C TRP A 41 6.75 -14.97 -15.14
N GLN A 42 7.83 -14.92 -14.36
CA GLN A 42 9.12 -14.42 -14.82
C GLN A 42 9.71 -15.25 -15.97
N THR A 43 9.50 -16.57 -15.98
CA THR A 43 9.97 -17.44 -17.10
C THR A 43 9.25 -17.18 -18.43
N LYS A 44 8.09 -16.51 -18.39
CA LYS A 44 7.31 -16.16 -19.59
C LYS A 44 7.68 -14.78 -20.16
N LEU A 45 8.53 -14.02 -19.50
CA LEU A 45 8.98 -12.70 -19.95
C LEU A 45 9.99 -12.81 -21.07
N ALA A 46 9.75 -12.14 -22.20
CA ALA A 46 10.73 -12.08 -23.31
C ALA A 46 11.97 -11.26 -22.92
N ALA A 47 11.79 -10.18 -22.16
CA ALA A 47 12.86 -9.27 -21.72
C ALA A 47 12.67 -8.91 -20.22
N PRO A 48 12.97 -9.86 -19.30
CA PRO A 48 12.66 -9.69 -17.88
C PRO A 48 13.37 -8.51 -17.23
N ASP A 49 14.58 -8.20 -17.64
CA ASP A 49 15.43 -7.16 -17.05
C ASP A 49 15.50 -5.87 -17.89
N GLN A 50 14.63 -5.75 -18.91
CA GLN A 50 14.50 -4.51 -19.67
C GLN A 50 14.08 -3.37 -18.77
N LEU A 51 14.87 -2.30 -18.75
CA LEU A 51 14.50 -1.08 -18.03
C LEU A 51 13.34 -0.41 -18.76
N LEU A 52 12.21 -0.29 -18.09
CA LEU A 52 10.97 0.30 -18.63
C LEU A 52 11.03 1.83 -18.62
N LEU A 53 11.56 2.41 -17.53
CA LEU A 53 11.84 3.84 -17.37
C LEU A 53 13.17 4.02 -16.66
N THR A 54 13.97 4.98 -17.13
CA THR A 54 15.16 5.47 -16.42
C THR A 54 14.74 6.31 -15.19
N PRO A 55 15.63 6.55 -14.21
CA PRO A 55 15.33 7.42 -13.07
C PRO A 55 14.85 8.82 -13.49
N ALA A 56 15.44 9.39 -14.54
CA ALA A 56 15.01 10.69 -15.08
C ALA A 56 13.59 10.65 -15.64
N GLN A 57 13.23 9.58 -16.36
CA GLN A 57 11.87 9.39 -16.87
C GLN A 57 10.85 9.14 -15.75
N ILE A 58 11.25 8.47 -14.65
CA ILE A 58 10.40 8.33 -13.45
C ILE A 58 10.13 9.70 -12.83
N THR A 59 11.13 10.55 -12.69
CA THR A 59 10.96 11.94 -12.22
C THR A 59 10.01 12.72 -13.12
N GLN A 60 10.17 12.60 -14.44
CA GLN A 60 9.28 13.22 -15.41
C GLN A 60 7.83 12.70 -15.28
N ARG A 61 7.66 11.38 -15.14
CA ARG A 61 6.35 10.73 -14.95
C ARG A 61 5.66 11.24 -13.67
N ASN A 62 6.40 11.39 -12.58
CA ASN A 62 5.88 11.94 -11.34
C ASN A 62 5.45 13.40 -11.51
N THR A 63 6.23 14.22 -12.22
CA THR A 63 5.87 15.61 -12.53
C THR A 63 4.58 15.67 -13.35
N GLU A 64 4.46 14.82 -14.37
CA GLU A 64 3.23 14.67 -15.17
C GLU A 64 2.04 14.30 -14.27
N THR A 65 2.23 13.32 -13.38
CA THR A 65 1.19 12.89 -12.45
C THR A 65 0.70 14.02 -11.56
N PHE A 66 1.61 14.79 -10.96
CA PHE A 66 1.25 15.97 -10.15
C PHE A 66 0.56 17.07 -10.96
N THR A 67 0.90 17.22 -12.23
CA THR A 67 0.30 18.24 -13.10
C THR A 67 -1.11 17.86 -13.54
N LEU A 68 -1.34 16.59 -13.87
CA LEU A 68 -2.59 16.11 -14.44
C LEU A 68 -3.63 15.65 -13.42
N GLN A 69 -3.23 15.50 -12.14
CA GLN A 69 -4.09 14.98 -11.07
C GLN A 69 -4.30 16.04 -9.99
N SER A 70 -5.48 16.62 -9.95
CA SER A 70 -5.82 17.72 -9.02
C SER A 70 -5.78 17.30 -7.55
N GLU A 71 -5.97 16.02 -7.26
CA GLU A 71 -5.85 15.44 -5.92
C GLU A 71 -4.41 15.22 -5.47
N MET A 72 -3.45 15.22 -6.41
CA MET A 72 -2.01 15.10 -6.13
C MET A 72 -1.41 16.49 -5.96
N GLN A 73 -0.70 16.71 -4.85
CA GLN A 73 -0.06 17.99 -4.59
C GLN A 73 1.28 17.82 -3.90
N SER A 74 2.33 18.36 -4.50
CA SER A 74 3.64 18.39 -3.86
C SER A 74 3.60 19.26 -2.61
N LEU A 75 4.20 18.79 -1.52
CA LEU A 75 4.32 19.57 -0.28
C LEU A 75 5.17 20.83 -0.46
N HIS A 76 6.07 20.86 -1.46
CA HIS A 76 6.82 22.05 -1.82
C HIS A 76 5.93 23.20 -2.30
N SER A 77 4.87 22.87 -3.06
CA SER A 77 3.97 23.84 -3.71
C SER A 77 2.80 24.28 -2.82
N LEU A 78 2.68 23.74 -1.60
CA LEU A 78 1.66 24.17 -0.67
C LEU A 78 1.86 25.63 -0.25
N PRO A 79 0.77 26.44 -0.13
CA PRO A 79 0.83 27.80 0.36
C PRO A 79 1.40 27.85 1.78
N ALA A 80 1.86 29.01 2.20
CA ALA A 80 2.36 29.19 3.58
C ALA A 80 1.20 29.13 4.60
N GLN A 81 -0.01 29.46 4.20
CA GLN A 81 -1.19 29.55 5.04
C GLN A 81 -2.47 29.40 4.23
N TYR A 82 -3.57 29.03 4.89
CA TYR A 82 -4.94 29.07 4.35
C TYR A 82 -5.75 30.14 5.07
N ASN A 83 -6.69 30.78 4.37
CA ASN A 83 -7.71 31.60 5.01
C ASN A 83 -8.80 30.71 5.65
N LYS A 84 -9.72 31.36 6.41
CA LYS A 84 -10.79 30.66 7.13
C LYS A 84 -11.69 29.85 6.19
N ALA A 85 -12.11 30.42 5.06
CA ALA A 85 -13.03 29.74 4.15
C ALA A 85 -12.38 28.53 3.49
N GLU A 86 -11.13 28.66 3.01
CA GLU A 86 -10.36 27.57 2.41
C GLU A 86 -10.18 26.41 3.39
N LEU A 87 -9.68 26.69 4.59
CA LEU A 87 -9.43 25.63 5.57
C LEU A 87 -10.73 24.96 6.04
N SER A 88 -11.78 25.74 6.31
CA SER A 88 -13.08 25.16 6.67
C SER A 88 -13.65 24.30 5.56
N GLY A 89 -13.49 24.71 4.30
CA GLY A 89 -13.90 23.93 3.13
C GLY A 89 -13.12 22.60 3.04
N ILE A 90 -11.82 22.61 3.28
CA ILE A 90 -10.99 21.40 3.32
C ILE A 90 -11.49 20.46 4.45
N ILE A 91 -11.66 20.94 5.66
CA ILE A 91 -12.14 20.14 6.80
C ILE A 91 -13.49 19.49 6.47
N GLN A 92 -14.44 20.26 5.97
CA GLN A 92 -15.79 19.80 5.61
C GLN A 92 -15.76 18.82 4.41
N SER A 93 -14.82 18.97 3.49
CA SER A 93 -14.66 18.04 2.36
C SER A 93 -14.15 16.68 2.77
N VAL A 94 -13.33 16.61 3.83
CA VAL A 94 -12.82 15.36 4.41
C VAL A 94 -13.88 14.71 5.32
N SER A 95 -14.48 15.49 6.21
CA SER A 95 -15.36 14.98 7.27
C SER A 95 -16.84 15.16 6.91
N LYS A 96 -17.28 14.41 5.88
CA LYS A 96 -18.67 14.46 5.40
C LYS A 96 -19.55 13.47 6.15
N VAL A 97 -20.71 13.96 6.63
CA VAL A 97 -21.78 13.08 7.12
C VAL A 97 -22.27 12.21 5.98
N ALA A 98 -22.37 10.90 6.21
CA ALA A 98 -22.86 9.99 5.20
C ALA A 98 -24.35 10.24 4.92
N THR A 99 -24.74 10.11 3.64
CA THR A 99 -26.12 10.20 3.18
C THR A 99 -26.92 8.90 3.35
N THR A 100 -26.23 7.78 3.59
CA THR A 100 -26.81 6.47 3.85
C THR A 100 -26.57 6.07 5.31
N ALA A 101 -27.39 5.17 5.83
CA ALA A 101 -27.26 4.67 7.19
C ALA A 101 -25.85 4.13 7.48
N ARG A 102 -25.39 4.37 8.69
CA ARG A 102 -24.12 3.85 9.21
C ARG A 102 -24.37 3.22 10.57
N PHE A 103 -23.54 2.26 10.91
CA PHE A 103 -23.68 1.46 12.11
C PHE A 103 -22.31 1.29 12.78
N TYR A 104 -22.32 1.13 14.09
CA TYR A 104 -21.17 0.57 14.79
C TYR A 104 -21.06 -0.94 14.53
N PRO A 105 -19.91 -1.59 14.79
CA PRO A 105 -19.75 -3.02 14.57
C PRO A 105 -20.71 -3.91 15.36
N ASP A 106 -21.25 -3.42 16.48
CA ASP A 106 -22.27 -4.09 17.31
C ASP A 106 -23.70 -4.02 16.71
N GLY A 107 -23.87 -3.34 15.58
CA GLY A 107 -25.15 -3.15 14.90
C GLY A 107 -25.92 -1.89 15.34
N THR A 108 -25.41 -1.12 16.30
CA THR A 108 -26.05 0.14 16.73
C THR A 108 -25.97 1.18 15.61
N ALA A 109 -27.12 1.71 15.18
CA ALA A 109 -27.18 2.74 14.15
C ALA A 109 -26.62 4.09 14.64
N LEU A 110 -25.88 4.77 13.77
CA LEU A 110 -25.46 6.15 14.04
C LEU A 110 -26.67 7.08 13.97
N THR A 111 -26.93 7.77 15.08
CA THR A 111 -27.98 8.77 15.20
C THR A 111 -27.48 10.17 14.82
N PRO A 112 -28.39 11.16 14.64
CA PRO A 112 -28.00 12.57 14.48
C PRO A 112 -27.09 13.08 15.60
N GLN A 113 -27.27 12.60 16.84
CA GLN A 113 -26.44 12.97 17.99
C GLN A 113 -24.98 12.45 17.83
N HIS A 114 -24.80 11.22 17.33
CA HIS A 114 -23.47 10.69 17.04
C HIS A 114 -22.76 11.54 15.98
N TRP A 115 -23.47 11.91 14.89
CA TRP A 115 -22.92 12.78 13.87
C TRP A 115 -22.58 14.18 14.40
N GLN A 116 -23.42 14.77 15.25
CA GLN A 116 -23.14 16.06 15.92
C GLN A 116 -21.89 15.96 16.79
N HIS A 117 -21.70 14.85 17.50
CA HIS A 117 -20.45 14.60 18.25
C HIS A 117 -19.24 14.62 17.34
N TYR A 118 -19.20 13.82 16.25
CA TYR A 118 -18.07 13.82 15.32
C TYR A 118 -17.82 15.19 14.68
N LEU A 119 -18.88 15.90 14.29
CA LEU A 119 -18.75 17.26 13.75
C LEU A 119 -18.20 18.25 14.79
N SER A 120 -18.55 18.09 16.08
CA SER A 120 -18.00 18.94 17.12
C SER A 120 -16.49 18.76 17.33
N LEU A 121 -15.97 17.55 17.08
CA LEU A 121 -14.51 17.26 17.17
C LEU A 121 -13.71 17.98 16.10
N LEU A 122 -14.32 18.39 14.99
CA LEU A 122 -13.65 19.13 13.91
C LEU A 122 -13.18 20.51 14.32
N ALA A 123 -13.69 21.08 15.42
CA ALA A 123 -13.31 22.39 15.98
C ALA A 123 -13.33 23.53 14.93
N LEU A 124 -14.35 23.56 14.06
CA LEU A 124 -14.47 24.57 12.97
C LEU A 124 -14.47 26.01 13.49
N GLU A 125 -14.97 26.26 14.70
CA GLU A 125 -14.96 27.58 15.35
C GLU A 125 -13.55 28.05 15.72
N GLN A 126 -12.57 27.14 15.83
CA GLN A 126 -11.16 27.46 16.09
C GLN A 126 -10.39 27.86 14.84
N VAL A 127 -10.98 27.70 13.63
CA VAL A 127 -10.36 28.13 12.36
C VAL A 127 -10.28 29.64 12.33
N GLN A 128 -9.06 30.18 12.27
CA GLN A 128 -8.76 31.60 12.31
C GLN A 128 -8.91 32.25 10.92
N ALA A 129 -8.88 33.58 10.85
CA ALA A 129 -8.80 34.31 9.57
C ALA A 129 -7.55 33.94 8.75
N VAL A 130 -6.44 33.63 9.44
CA VAL A 130 -5.16 33.19 8.87
C VAL A 130 -4.69 31.95 9.63
N ASN A 131 -4.44 30.86 8.88
CA ASN A 131 -4.05 29.55 9.42
C ASN A 131 -2.71 29.13 8.80
N PRO A 132 -1.57 29.37 9.46
CA PRO A 132 -0.27 28.98 8.98
C PRO A 132 -0.14 27.45 8.92
N LEU A 133 0.44 26.93 7.83
CA LEU A 133 0.76 25.51 7.72
C LEU A 133 2.01 25.18 8.53
N ARG A 134 1.93 24.05 9.22
CA ARG A 134 3.11 23.41 9.81
C ARG A 134 3.42 22.15 9.01
N PHE A 135 4.59 21.59 9.21
CA PHE A 135 5.02 20.39 8.53
C PHE A 135 5.43 19.34 9.55
N ALA A 136 5.32 18.07 9.19
CA ALA A 136 5.64 16.97 10.09
C ALA A 136 6.16 15.76 9.33
N LEU A 137 6.86 14.88 10.02
CA LEU A 137 7.17 13.53 9.59
C LEU A 137 6.38 12.53 10.44
N VAL A 138 5.89 11.49 9.80
CA VAL A 138 5.26 10.35 10.47
C VAL A 138 6.33 9.53 11.18
N VAL A 139 6.10 9.13 12.43
CA VAL A 139 7.09 8.40 13.25
C VAL A 139 6.77 6.91 13.37
N LYS A 140 5.53 6.51 13.13
CA LYS A 140 5.10 5.11 13.06
C LYS A 140 3.95 4.94 12.08
N ARG A 141 3.73 3.73 11.59
CA ARG A 141 2.56 3.43 10.74
C ARG A 141 1.27 3.86 11.43
N THR A 142 0.44 4.63 10.74
CA THR A 142 -0.77 5.22 11.31
C THR A 142 -1.87 5.37 10.27
N ALA A 143 -3.12 5.30 10.71
CA ALA A 143 -4.28 5.48 9.83
C ALA A 143 -4.59 6.96 9.59
N LEU A 144 -4.93 7.31 8.36
CA LEU A 144 -5.67 8.52 8.01
C LEU A 144 -7.17 8.20 8.03
N ARG A 145 -7.95 9.04 8.69
CA ARG A 145 -9.38 8.83 8.89
C ARG A 145 -10.21 10.03 8.42
N ALA A 146 -11.48 9.76 8.07
CA ALA A 146 -12.44 10.78 7.68
C ALA A 146 -12.86 11.69 8.85
N PHE A 147 -12.86 11.16 10.08
CA PHE A 147 -13.17 11.87 11.32
C PHE A 147 -12.10 11.63 12.39
N PRO A 148 -11.89 12.59 13.30
CA PRO A 148 -10.90 12.47 14.37
C PRO A 148 -11.42 11.57 15.49
N THR A 149 -11.53 10.27 15.24
CA THR A 149 -12.03 9.26 16.18
C THR A 149 -11.42 7.89 15.87
N HIS A 150 -11.36 7.03 16.88
CA HIS A 150 -11.02 5.61 16.75
C HIS A 150 -12.23 4.74 16.42
N ASP A 151 -13.43 5.27 16.47
CA ASP A 151 -14.66 4.51 16.24
C ASP A 151 -14.62 3.88 14.84
N ARG A 152 -14.99 2.62 14.79
CA ARG A 152 -15.22 1.90 13.53
C ARG A 152 -16.69 2.07 13.14
N VAL A 153 -16.89 2.34 11.86
CA VAL A 153 -18.22 2.58 11.30
C VAL A 153 -18.41 1.75 10.05
N VAL A 154 -19.48 0.99 9.98
CA VAL A 154 -19.79 0.10 8.86
C VAL A 154 -21.08 0.55 8.14
N ASN A 155 -21.32 -0.02 6.95
CA ASN A 155 -22.54 0.20 6.19
C ASN A 155 -23.66 -0.78 6.60
N GLU A 156 -24.79 -0.74 5.90
CA GLU A 156 -25.97 -1.59 6.13
C GLU A 156 -25.70 -3.09 6.01
N GLN A 157 -24.66 -3.50 5.27
CA GLN A 157 -24.25 -4.90 5.18
C GLN A 157 -23.50 -5.39 6.42
N HIS A 158 -23.24 -4.51 7.39
CA HIS A 158 -22.47 -4.80 8.61
C HIS A 158 -21.14 -5.52 8.36
N ASN A 159 -20.50 -5.26 7.20
CA ASN A 159 -19.21 -5.84 6.90
C ASN A 159 -18.12 -5.17 7.75
N ALA A 160 -17.66 -5.88 8.78
CA ALA A 160 -16.65 -5.40 9.72
C ALA A 160 -15.27 -5.16 9.08
N ASP A 161 -15.00 -5.75 7.90
CA ASP A 161 -13.76 -5.53 7.15
C ASP A 161 -13.71 -4.16 6.46
N LEU A 162 -14.82 -3.43 6.41
CA LEU A 162 -14.94 -2.16 5.70
C LEU A 162 -15.28 -1.01 6.66
N ASP A 163 -14.30 -0.56 7.47
CA ASP A 163 -14.44 0.65 8.28
C ASP A 163 -14.56 1.88 7.38
N ARG A 164 -15.75 2.51 7.37
CA ARG A 164 -16.07 3.64 6.51
C ARG A 164 -15.42 4.96 6.94
N PHE A 165 -14.77 4.98 8.09
CA PHE A 165 -13.94 6.12 8.52
C PHE A 165 -12.45 5.91 8.22
N ALA A 166 -12.02 4.69 7.87
CA ALA A 166 -10.67 4.41 7.41
C ALA A 166 -10.50 4.84 5.96
N GLU A 167 -9.50 5.68 5.69
CA GLU A 167 -9.24 6.28 4.37
C GLU A 167 -7.96 5.71 3.75
N THR A 168 -6.85 5.74 4.49
CA THR A 168 -5.54 5.22 4.07
C THR A 168 -4.61 5.13 5.27
N ALA A 169 -3.36 4.67 5.05
CA ALA A 169 -2.29 4.79 6.04
C ALA A 169 -1.21 5.77 5.59
N LEU A 170 -0.46 6.25 6.58
CA LEU A 170 0.83 6.88 6.44
C LEU A 170 1.88 6.00 7.11
N PHE A 171 3.10 6.06 6.61
CA PHE A 171 4.21 5.22 7.04
C PHE A 171 5.32 6.06 7.68
N PRO A 172 6.20 5.46 8.52
CA PRO A 172 7.35 6.16 9.05
C PRO A 172 8.12 6.89 7.95
N ALA A 173 8.54 8.12 8.22
CA ALA A 173 9.21 9.02 7.28
C ALA A 173 8.32 9.66 6.19
N ASP A 174 7.04 9.33 6.08
CA ASP A 174 6.13 10.08 5.21
C ASP A 174 6.02 11.53 5.70
N ALA A 175 6.19 12.47 4.78
CA ALA A 175 6.04 13.89 5.07
C ALA A 175 4.60 14.34 4.88
N VAL A 176 4.14 15.22 5.77
CA VAL A 176 2.79 15.79 5.72
C VAL A 176 2.81 17.28 6.08
N ALA A 177 1.86 18.03 5.53
CA ALA A 177 1.51 19.35 6.03
C ALA A 177 0.40 19.22 7.07
N VAL A 178 0.53 19.87 8.21
CA VAL A 178 -0.45 19.91 9.29
C VAL A 178 -1.33 21.14 9.08
N LEU A 179 -2.61 20.93 8.85
CA LEU A 179 -3.58 21.94 8.48
C LEU A 179 -4.39 22.44 9.68
N HIS A 180 -4.82 21.52 10.55
CA HIS A 180 -5.72 21.82 11.67
C HIS A 180 -5.54 20.80 12.80
N ARG A 181 -6.19 21.07 13.95
CA ARG A 181 -6.19 20.17 15.12
C ARG A 181 -7.62 19.97 15.63
N SER A 182 -7.95 18.74 16.06
CA SER A 182 -9.24 18.41 16.66
C SER A 182 -9.45 19.14 18.00
N ARG A 183 -10.72 19.23 18.43
CA ARG A 183 -11.11 19.88 19.69
C ARG A 183 -10.40 19.30 20.91
N ASP A 184 -10.29 17.99 20.97
CA ASP A 184 -9.64 17.24 22.05
C ASP A 184 -8.10 17.24 21.97
N GLN A 185 -7.53 17.89 20.94
CA GLN A 185 -6.11 17.99 20.66
C GLN A 185 -5.43 16.63 20.34
N GLN A 186 -6.19 15.53 20.23
CA GLN A 186 -5.65 14.18 19.99
C GLN A 186 -5.37 13.91 18.50
N TRP A 187 -5.98 14.67 17.59
CA TRP A 187 -5.89 14.46 16.16
C TRP A 187 -5.41 15.71 15.43
N LEU A 188 -4.69 15.46 14.32
CA LEU A 188 -4.28 16.49 13.36
C LEU A 188 -4.90 16.19 12.01
N LEU A 189 -5.51 17.20 11.38
CA LEU A 189 -5.81 17.14 9.96
C LEU A 189 -4.52 17.37 9.19
N VAL A 190 -4.13 16.40 8.40
CA VAL A 190 -2.87 16.47 7.63
C VAL A 190 -3.12 16.25 6.14
N ARG A 191 -2.26 16.82 5.32
CA ARG A 191 -2.17 16.60 3.88
C ARG A 191 -0.87 15.90 3.55
N SER A 192 -0.94 14.69 2.98
CA SER A 192 0.17 14.04 2.28
C SER A 192 0.21 14.48 0.81
N TYR A 193 1.09 13.91 0.01
CA TYR A 193 1.16 14.23 -1.42
C TYR A 193 -0.10 13.82 -2.21
N ASN A 194 -0.87 12.84 -1.74
CA ASN A 194 -2.03 12.28 -2.45
C ASN A 194 -3.31 12.15 -1.62
N TYR A 195 -3.29 12.53 -0.34
CA TYR A 195 -4.48 12.40 0.52
C TYR A 195 -4.53 13.43 1.64
N THR A 196 -5.75 13.73 2.11
CA THR A 196 -6.00 14.57 3.28
C THR A 196 -6.91 13.83 4.24
N GLY A 197 -6.55 13.79 5.53
CA GLY A 197 -7.33 13.10 6.55
C GLY A 197 -6.82 13.37 7.95
N TRP A 198 -7.51 12.81 8.95
CA TRP A 198 -7.16 12.94 10.34
C TRP A 198 -6.21 11.84 10.79
N VAL A 199 -5.12 12.22 11.43
CA VAL A 199 -4.10 11.32 11.99
C VAL A 199 -3.95 11.57 13.49
N GLN A 200 -3.58 10.54 14.25
CA GLN A 200 -3.27 10.74 15.67
C GLN A 200 -2.07 11.69 15.84
N ALA A 201 -2.21 12.70 16.69
CA ALA A 201 -1.15 13.69 16.94
C ALA A 201 0.13 13.05 17.53
N ALA A 202 -0.02 11.92 18.23
CA ALA A 202 1.10 11.15 18.79
C ALA A 202 1.97 10.45 17.73
N ASP A 203 1.46 10.27 16.51
CA ASP A 203 2.09 9.49 15.45
C ASP A 203 2.89 10.36 14.47
N VAL A 204 2.93 11.67 14.69
CA VAL A 204 3.65 12.62 13.85
C VAL A 204 4.51 13.57 14.69
N ALA A 205 5.68 13.93 14.16
CA ALA A 205 6.62 14.86 14.77
C ALA A 205 6.67 16.15 13.95
N ILE A 206 6.41 17.31 14.57
CA ILE A 206 6.29 18.60 13.89
C ILE A 206 7.65 19.27 13.78
N GLY A 207 8.05 19.62 12.55
CA GLY A 207 9.28 20.33 12.25
C GLY A 207 9.06 21.56 11.37
N SER A 208 10.13 22.27 11.05
CA SER A 208 10.07 23.30 10.03
C SER A 208 9.86 22.69 8.64
N LYS A 209 9.27 23.45 7.70
CA LYS A 209 9.13 23.02 6.29
C LYS A 209 10.49 22.56 5.74
N GLN A 210 11.54 23.32 6.01
CA GLN A 210 12.88 22.99 5.54
C GLN A 210 13.40 21.67 6.09
N GLN A 211 13.26 21.40 7.40
CA GLN A 211 13.70 20.13 8.00
C GLN A 211 12.97 18.93 7.39
N VAL A 212 11.64 19.04 7.25
CA VAL A 212 10.80 17.95 6.73
C VAL A 212 11.14 17.66 5.26
N LEU A 213 11.23 18.68 4.42
CA LEU A 213 11.51 18.49 3.00
C LEU A 213 12.95 18.04 2.75
N ALA A 214 13.95 18.63 3.45
CA ALA A 214 15.34 18.20 3.35
C ALA A 214 15.51 16.72 3.72
N TYR A 215 14.79 16.23 4.74
CA TYR A 215 14.81 14.81 5.11
C TYR A 215 14.32 13.91 3.97
N THR A 216 13.25 14.28 3.28
CA THR A 216 12.71 13.48 2.18
C THR A 216 13.60 13.45 0.93
N GLU A 217 14.52 14.39 0.81
CA GLU A 217 15.44 14.55 -0.32
C GLU A 217 16.85 14.04 -0.03
N GLN A 218 17.16 13.75 1.24
CA GLN A 218 18.51 13.37 1.67
C GLN A 218 19.05 12.16 0.90
N GLN A 219 20.33 12.24 0.55
CA GLN A 219 21.12 11.18 -0.12
C GLN A 219 22.34 10.84 0.73
N PRO A 220 22.83 9.59 0.70
CA PRO A 220 22.20 8.40 0.10
C PRO A 220 20.97 7.94 0.91
N PHE A 221 20.17 7.03 0.34
CA PHE A 221 18.99 6.47 0.99
C PHE A 221 18.79 4.99 0.65
N ILE A 222 17.98 4.32 1.46
CA ILE A 222 17.40 3.01 1.14
C ILE A 222 15.91 3.15 0.88
N VAL A 223 15.37 2.19 0.12
CA VAL A 223 13.94 1.94 -0.02
C VAL A 223 13.62 0.54 0.51
N VAL A 224 12.58 0.43 1.29
CA VAL A 224 12.05 -0.86 1.72
C VAL A 224 11.43 -1.57 0.51
N THR A 225 11.93 -2.76 0.22
CA THR A 225 11.45 -3.61 -0.88
C THR A 225 10.71 -4.85 -0.40
N GLY A 226 10.83 -5.22 0.87
CA GLY A 226 9.99 -6.22 1.53
C GLY A 226 8.57 -5.70 1.77
N ALA A 227 7.58 -6.59 1.85
CA ALA A 227 6.21 -6.23 2.18
C ALA A 227 6.13 -5.48 3.52
N LYS A 228 6.86 -5.98 4.52
CA LYS A 228 7.09 -5.36 5.84
C LYS A 228 8.50 -5.70 6.31
N VAL A 229 9.22 -4.71 6.78
CA VAL A 229 10.55 -4.82 7.37
C VAL A 229 10.52 -4.13 8.73
N TYR A 230 11.35 -4.58 9.66
CA TYR A 230 11.42 -4.00 11.01
C TYR A 230 12.84 -3.55 11.31
N THR A 231 12.96 -2.42 12.02
CA THR A 231 14.25 -2.05 12.61
C THR A 231 14.67 -3.07 13.66
N ALA A 232 15.97 -3.15 13.94
CA ALA A 232 16.48 -4.03 14.98
C ALA A 232 15.87 -3.68 16.35
N PHE A 233 15.63 -4.71 17.19
CA PHE A 233 15.27 -4.49 18.58
C PHE A 233 16.35 -3.66 19.29
N ASN A 234 15.92 -2.66 20.05
CA ASN A 234 16.83 -1.79 20.80
C ASN A 234 16.28 -1.47 22.20
N PRO A 235 16.92 -1.97 23.27
CA PRO A 235 16.46 -1.74 24.64
C PRO A 235 16.75 -0.32 25.15
N GLN A 236 17.69 0.41 24.52
CA GLN A 236 18.11 1.75 24.98
C GLN A 236 17.26 2.85 24.34
N GLN A 237 16.69 2.60 23.14
CA GLN A 237 15.91 3.59 22.39
C GLN A 237 14.63 2.95 21.85
N ALA A 238 13.61 2.87 22.69
CA ALA A 238 12.33 2.21 22.38
C ALA A 238 11.65 2.82 21.14
N ALA A 239 11.84 4.12 20.87
CA ALA A 239 11.19 4.80 19.75
C ALA A 239 11.68 4.34 18.36
N VAL A 240 12.81 3.64 18.28
CA VAL A 240 13.36 3.10 17.03
C VAL A 240 13.47 1.57 17.05
N SER A 241 13.01 0.93 18.13
CA SER A 241 13.01 -0.52 18.31
C SER A 241 11.83 -1.15 17.59
N GLU A 242 12.12 -2.10 16.68
CA GLU A 242 11.09 -2.89 15.96
C GLU A 242 10.03 -2.02 15.24
N VAL A 243 10.44 -0.84 14.74
CA VAL A 243 9.56 0.01 13.96
C VAL A 243 9.25 -0.67 12.64
N GLN A 244 7.97 -0.88 12.36
CA GLN A 244 7.52 -1.43 11.09
C GLN A 244 7.69 -0.41 9.96
N LEU A 245 8.29 -0.87 8.87
CA LEU A 245 8.53 -0.14 7.64
C LEU A 245 7.90 -0.92 6.49
N ASP A 246 6.93 -0.33 5.84
CA ASP A 246 6.19 -0.95 4.74
C ASP A 246 6.91 -0.73 3.40
N MET A 247 6.57 -1.51 2.36
CA MET A 247 7.17 -1.39 1.03
C MET A 247 7.05 0.05 0.51
N GLY A 248 8.13 0.53 -0.09
CA GLY A 248 8.21 1.89 -0.64
C GLY A 248 8.58 2.98 0.39
N VAL A 249 8.70 2.64 1.69
CA VAL A 249 9.28 3.57 2.69
C VAL A 249 10.72 3.87 2.30
N ARG A 250 11.05 5.18 2.28
CA ARG A 250 12.37 5.69 1.95
C ARG A 250 13.02 6.30 3.20
N LEU A 251 14.24 5.86 3.52
CA LEU A 251 14.97 6.32 4.70
C LEU A 251 16.39 6.78 4.32
N PRO A 252 16.86 7.94 4.81
CA PRO A 252 18.24 8.34 4.65
C PRO A 252 19.21 7.32 5.26
N LEU A 253 20.30 7.05 4.56
CA LEU A 253 21.42 6.26 5.06
C LEU A 253 22.41 7.15 5.78
N LEU A 254 22.93 6.66 6.90
CA LEU A 254 23.98 7.29 7.68
C LEU A 254 25.26 6.45 7.63
N SER A 255 26.40 7.11 7.83
CA SER A 255 27.70 6.48 7.82
C SER A 255 28.19 6.17 9.25
N ALA A 256 28.68 4.94 9.46
CA ALA A 256 29.37 4.60 10.71
C ALA A 256 30.64 5.43 10.93
N ALA A 257 31.26 5.94 9.87
CA ALA A 257 32.41 6.84 9.98
C ALA A 257 32.05 8.19 10.65
N GLU A 258 30.79 8.64 10.49
CA GLU A 258 30.29 9.89 11.08
C GLU A 258 29.70 9.67 12.47
N LEU A 259 29.05 8.52 12.72
CA LEU A 259 28.34 8.24 13.96
C LEU A 259 29.16 7.41 14.96
N GLY A 260 30.24 6.76 14.51
CA GLY A 260 30.97 5.77 15.28
C GLY A 260 30.38 4.36 15.19
N PHE A 261 31.05 3.42 15.85
CA PHE A 261 30.71 2.00 15.80
C PHE A 261 29.80 1.53 16.95
N ASN A 262 29.03 2.45 17.51
CA ASN A 262 28.06 2.15 18.57
C ASN A 262 26.77 2.94 18.31
N VAL A 263 25.73 2.24 17.85
CA VAL A 263 24.38 2.82 17.66
C VAL A 263 23.51 2.24 18.78
N HIS A 264 23.23 3.05 19.81
CA HIS A 264 22.41 2.69 20.96
C HIS A 264 22.80 1.31 21.56
N GLY A 265 24.10 1.10 21.78
CA GLY A 265 24.62 -0.13 22.41
C GLY A 265 24.91 -1.29 21.45
N GLN A 266 24.66 -1.13 20.15
CA GLN A 266 24.93 -2.17 19.15
C GLN A 266 25.96 -1.69 18.09
N ASN A 267 26.90 -2.57 17.72
CA ASN A 267 27.82 -2.32 16.60
C ASN A 267 27.08 -2.47 15.25
N PRO A 268 27.15 -1.48 14.35
CA PRO A 268 26.41 -1.52 13.07
C PRO A 268 27.07 -2.37 11.98
N VAL A 269 28.13 -3.12 12.24
CA VAL A 269 28.93 -3.85 11.22
C VAL A 269 28.10 -4.77 10.31
N ALA A 270 27.00 -5.32 10.80
CA ALA A 270 26.08 -6.18 10.03
C ALA A 270 24.69 -5.52 9.76
N SER A 271 24.65 -4.19 9.75
CA SER A 271 23.42 -3.43 9.58
C SER A 271 23.62 -2.22 8.69
N TYR A 272 22.55 -1.80 8.01
CA TYR A 272 22.40 -0.43 7.53
C TYR A 272 22.10 0.46 8.73
N ILE A 273 22.68 1.66 8.76
CA ILE A 273 22.31 2.71 9.71
C ILE A 273 21.39 3.65 8.97
N VAL A 274 20.15 3.77 9.42
CA VAL A 274 19.14 4.65 8.82
C VAL A 274 18.78 5.76 9.79
N GLN A 275 18.41 6.93 9.26
CA GLN A 275 17.87 8.01 10.07
C GLN A 275 16.36 7.89 10.18
N LEU A 276 15.83 7.81 11.40
CA LEU A 276 14.40 7.85 11.67
C LEU A 276 13.97 9.18 12.27
N PRO A 277 12.77 9.68 11.91
CA PRO A 277 12.16 10.79 12.63
C PRO A 277 11.76 10.34 14.04
N LEU A 278 11.99 11.19 15.00
CA LEU A 278 11.64 11.00 16.41
C LEU A 278 10.74 12.13 16.88
N ARG A 279 9.64 11.80 17.54
CA ARG A 279 8.77 12.75 18.19
C ARG A 279 9.20 12.98 19.62
N GLN A 280 9.56 14.22 19.95
CA GLN A 280 9.88 14.64 21.30
C GLN A 280 8.61 14.77 22.17
N THR A 281 8.78 14.89 23.48
CA THR A 281 7.66 15.01 24.43
C THR A 281 6.74 16.22 24.16
N ASP A 282 7.28 17.32 23.64
CA ASP A 282 6.55 18.51 23.23
C ASP A 282 5.93 18.38 21.81
N GLY A 283 6.14 17.26 21.12
CA GLY A 283 5.67 17.00 19.77
C GLY A 283 6.60 17.46 18.66
N SER A 284 7.74 18.06 18.98
CA SER A 284 8.70 18.53 17.99
C SER A 284 9.47 17.39 17.33
N LEU A 285 9.94 17.65 16.09
CA LEU A 285 10.72 16.73 15.29
C LEU A 285 12.20 16.78 15.69
N SER A 286 12.75 15.61 15.94
CA SER A 286 14.18 15.35 15.95
C SER A 286 14.49 14.10 15.13
N PHE A 287 15.77 13.74 15.02
CA PHE A 287 16.20 12.57 14.28
C PHE A 287 17.10 11.69 15.14
N THR A 288 17.06 10.38 14.91
CA THR A 288 17.89 9.42 15.60
C THR A 288 18.30 8.29 14.67
N PRO A 289 19.51 7.71 14.79
CA PRO A 289 19.89 6.55 14.02
C PRO A 289 19.10 5.32 14.49
N ALA A 290 18.82 4.43 13.54
CA ALA A 290 18.28 3.10 13.79
C ALA A 290 19.03 2.07 12.94
N LEU A 291 19.04 0.80 13.37
CA LEU A 291 19.67 -0.28 12.64
C LEU A 291 18.65 -1.11 11.87
N LEU A 292 18.97 -1.40 10.61
CA LEU A 292 18.31 -2.41 9.80
C LEU A 292 19.32 -3.51 9.49
N PRO A 293 19.06 -4.79 9.85
CA PRO A 293 19.97 -5.88 9.50
C PRO A 293 20.26 -5.93 8.00
N LEU A 294 21.48 -6.29 7.61
CA LEU A 294 21.83 -6.46 6.18
C LEU A 294 21.00 -7.54 5.48
N SER A 295 20.37 -8.45 6.25
CA SER A 295 19.41 -9.45 5.75
C SER A 295 18.01 -8.88 5.46
N ALA A 296 17.73 -7.63 5.86
CA ALA A 296 16.44 -6.99 5.58
C ALA A 296 16.22 -6.81 4.08
N ASP A 297 14.98 -7.00 3.64
CA ASP A 297 14.60 -6.83 2.24
C ASP A 297 14.46 -5.34 1.91
N VAL A 298 15.60 -4.71 1.62
CA VAL A 298 15.73 -3.29 1.29
C VAL A 298 16.71 -3.11 0.12
N GLN A 299 16.60 -1.97 -0.57
CA GLN A 299 17.47 -1.60 -1.68
C GLN A 299 18.09 -0.22 -1.44
N GLN A 300 19.38 -0.06 -1.67
CA GLN A 300 19.99 1.27 -1.72
C GLN A 300 19.57 1.97 -3.02
N GLY A 301 18.92 3.14 -2.89
CA GLY A 301 18.21 3.77 -3.98
C GLY A 301 16.90 3.06 -4.32
N TYR A 302 16.25 3.47 -5.40
CA TYR A 302 15.07 2.79 -5.93
C TYR A 302 15.43 1.55 -6.74
N LEU A 303 14.55 0.53 -6.73
CA LEU A 303 14.70 -0.62 -7.60
C LEU A 303 14.67 -0.19 -9.09
N PRO A 304 15.44 -0.85 -9.97
CA PRO A 304 15.26 -0.72 -11.42
C PRO A 304 13.82 -1.10 -11.80
N PHE A 305 13.14 -0.23 -12.55
CA PHE A 305 11.76 -0.47 -12.99
C PHE A 305 11.77 -1.43 -14.18
N THR A 306 11.71 -2.73 -13.90
CA THR A 306 11.75 -3.83 -14.88
C THR A 306 10.56 -4.78 -14.69
N PRO A 307 10.13 -5.53 -15.72
CA PRO A 307 9.06 -6.53 -15.60
C PRO A 307 9.34 -7.57 -14.51
N ARG A 308 10.60 -8.05 -14.39
CA ARG A 308 11.02 -8.98 -13.33
C ARG A 308 10.77 -8.40 -11.95
N ASN A 309 11.18 -7.16 -11.70
CA ASN A 309 11.05 -6.53 -10.39
C ASN A 309 9.59 -6.20 -10.07
N ILE A 310 8.77 -5.83 -11.05
CA ILE A 310 7.33 -5.64 -10.86
C ILE A 310 6.70 -6.93 -10.33
N LEU A 311 6.94 -8.07 -11.00
CA LEU A 311 6.45 -9.36 -10.55
C LEU A 311 6.98 -9.74 -9.17
N ALA A 312 8.30 -9.56 -8.94
CA ALA A 312 8.90 -9.88 -7.65
C ALA A 312 8.26 -9.09 -6.51
N GLN A 313 8.04 -7.79 -6.69
CA GLN A 313 7.42 -6.94 -5.66
C GLN A 313 5.95 -7.33 -5.42
N ALA A 314 5.17 -7.56 -6.47
CA ALA A 314 3.76 -7.93 -6.35
C ALA A 314 3.56 -9.23 -5.54
N PHE A 315 4.38 -10.25 -5.81
CA PHE A 315 4.26 -11.54 -5.14
C PHE A 315 4.73 -11.55 -3.68
N LYS A 316 5.42 -10.51 -3.20
CA LYS A 316 5.77 -10.38 -1.77
C LYS A 316 4.55 -10.19 -0.89
N PHE A 317 3.44 -9.75 -1.45
CA PHE A 317 2.17 -9.56 -0.74
C PHE A 317 1.21 -10.76 -0.87
N LEU A 318 1.54 -11.77 -1.69
CA LEU A 318 0.63 -12.88 -1.95
C LEU A 318 0.15 -13.54 -0.67
N GLY A 319 -1.18 -13.60 -0.49
CA GLY A 319 -1.81 -14.13 0.72
C GLY A 319 -1.90 -13.13 1.89
N GLU A 320 -1.43 -11.89 1.74
CA GLU A 320 -1.71 -10.85 2.76
C GLU A 320 -3.21 -10.58 2.79
N ARG A 321 -3.78 -10.46 4.01
CA ARG A 321 -5.21 -10.16 4.20
C ARG A 321 -5.55 -8.77 3.67
N TYR A 322 -6.68 -8.66 2.99
CA TYR A 322 -7.27 -7.39 2.56
C TYR A 322 -7.51 -6.44 3.75
N GLY A 323 -7.10 -5.19 3.61
CA GLY A 323 -7.29 -4.16 4.61
C GLY A 323 -7.81 -2.88 3.98
N TRP A 324 -9.14 -2.65 4.06
CA TRP A 324 -9.74 -1.41 3.59
C TRP A 324 -9.08 -0.18 4.23
N GLY A 325 -8.61 0.77 3.39
CA GLY A 325 -7.88 1.94 3.91
C GLY A 325 -6.61 1.57 4.70
N HIS A 326 -5.95 0.46 4.39
CA HIS A 326 -4.80 -0.11 5.10
C HIS A 326 -5.10 -0.62 6.52
N ASP A 327 -6.35 -0.95 6.81
CA ASP A 327 -6.77 -1.55 8.08
C ASP A 327 -6.11 -2.94 8.29
N TYR A 328 -6.21 -3.47 9.50
CA TYR A 328 -5.65 -4.77 9.90
C TYR A 328 -4.17 -4.96 9.58
N ASN A 329 -3.41 -3.87 9.55
CA ASN A 329 -2.01 -3.89 9.11
C ASN A 329 -1.83 -4.47 7.69
N GLY A 330 -2.89 -4.43 6.88
CA GLY A 330 -2.96 -4.87 5.49
C GLY A 330 -2.97 -3.70 4.51
N ARG A 331 -3.46 -3.97 3.30
CA ARG A 331 -3.64 -3.01 2.19
C ARG A 331 -4.99 -3.24 1.53
N ASP A 332 -5.49 -2.24 0.80
CA ASP A 332 -6.53 -2.44 -0.20
C ASP A 332 -5.91 -2.51 -1.61
N CYS A 333 -6.74 -2.70 -2.62
CA CYS A 333 -6.28 -2.88 -4.00
C CYS A 333 -5.36 -1.76 -4.49
N THR A 334 -5.63 -0.50 -4.17
CA THR A 334 -4.81 0.66 -4.58
C THR A 334 -3.59 0.86 -3.68
N GLY A 335 -3.68 0.53 -2.41
CA GLY A 335 -2.53 0.49 -1.50
C GLY A 335 -1.49 -0.53 -1.97
N PHE A 336 -1.93 -1.75 -2.27
CA PHE A 336 -1.12 -2.80 -2.86
C PHE A 336 -0.39 -2.33 -4.12
N ILE A 337 -1.11 -1.76 -5.08
CA ILE A 337 -0.52 -1.24 -6.33
C ILE A 337 0.45 -0.09 -6.04
N SER A 338 0.03 0.90 -5.25
CA SER A 338 0.84 2.11 -5.02
C SER A 338 2.16 1.79 -4.32
N GLU A 339 2.18 0.87 -3.36
CA GLU A 339 3.41 0.49 -2.66
C GLU A 339 4.39 -0.26 -3.56
N ILE A 340 3.90 -1.16 -4.44
CA ILE A 340 4.74 -1.79 -5.47
C ILE A 340 5.44 -0.71 -6.30
N PHE A 341 4.70 0.28 -6.82
CA PHE A 341 5.26 1.31 -7.67
C PHE A 341 6.13 2.33 -6.91
N ARG A 342 5.86 2.58 -5.61
CA ARG A 342 6.74 3.38 -4.75
C ARG A 342 8.13 2.77 -4.60
N SER A 343 8.28 1.45 -4.66
CA SER A 343 9.60 0.79 -4.60
C SER A 343 10.50 1.13 -5.80
N PHE A 344 9.90 1.62 -6.89
CA PHE A 344 10.61 2.15 -8.09
C PHE A 344 10.70 3.67 -8.08
N GLY A 345 10.14 4.36 -7.08
CA GLY A 345 10.07 5.82 -7.01
C GLY A 345 8.91 6.45 -7.77
N LEU A 346 7.96 5.67 -8.28
CA LEU A 346 6.74 6.16 -8.91
C LEU A 346 5.67 6.48 -7.86
N VAL A 347 5.00 7.62 -8.01
CA VAL A 347 3.89 8.04 -7.14
C VAL A 347 2.56 8.02 -7.88
N MET A 348 1.49 7.71 -7.15
CA MET A 348 0.16 7.52 -7.72
C MET A 348 -0.93 8.20 -6.86
N PRO A 349 -2.07 8.58 -7.47
CA PRO A 349 -3.28 8.93 -6.71
C PRO A 349 -3.72 7.79 -5.80
N ARG A 350 -4.44 8.13 -4.72
CA ARG A 350 -4.81 7.12 -3.71
C ARG A 350 -5.95 6.21 -4.16
N ASN A 351 -6.99 6.74 -4.80
CA ASN A 351 -8.21 5.98 -5.09
C ASN A 351 -8.21 5.38 -6.50
N SER A 352 -8.80 4.18 -6.68
CA SER A 352 -8.86 3.48 -7.97
C SER A 352 -9.50 4.30 -9.08
N GLY A 353 -10.58 5.05 -8.76
CA GLY A 353 -11.22 5.95 -9.71
C GLY A 353 -10.29 7.08 -10.16
N GLN A 354 -9.51 7.67 -9.26
CA GLN A 354 -8.52 8.70 -9.58
C GLN A 354 -7.36 8.12 -10.41
N GLN A 355 -6.89 6.93 -10.05
CA GLN A 355 -5.85 6.24 -10.80
C GLN A 355 -6.32 5.89 -12.22
N GLY A 356 -7.47 5.24 -12.38
CA GLY A 356 -7.97 4.77 -13.67
C GLY A 356 -8.42 5.89 -14.60
N ASN A 357 -9.11 6.92 -14.09
CA ASN A 357 -9.57 8.06 -14.86
C ASN A 357 -8.50 9.15 -15.07
N GLY A 358 -7.38 9.06 -14.34
CA GLY A 358 -6.30 10.02 -14.43
C GLY A 358 -5.65 10.09 -15.82
N GLY A 359 -5.21 11.30 -16.23
CA GLY A 359 -4.59 11.54 -17.54
C GLY A 359 -3.13 11.09 -17.65
N TYR A 360 -2.46 10.83 -16.55
CA TYR A 360 -1.05 10.44 -16.49
C TYR A 360 -0.81 9.02 -17.03
N GLY A 361 0.39 8.75 -17.50
CA GLY A 361 0.75 7.48 -18.11
C GLY A 361 0.06 7.22 -19.45
N ARG A 362 0.19 6.01 -19.96
CA ARG A 362 -0.50 5.57 -21.18
C ARG A 362 -1.83 4.95 -20.82
N ASN A 363 -2.90 5.37 -21.47
CA ASN A 363 -4.26 4.96 -21.15
C ASN A 363 -4.98 4.41 -22.37
N ILE A 364 -5.67 3.26 -22.19
CA ILE A 364 -6.74 2.79 -23.07
C ILE A 364 -8.01 2.86 -22.24
N ARG A 365 -9.03 3.56 -22.73
CA ARG A 365 -10.30 3.75 -22.00
C ARG A 365 -11.44 3.14 -22.79
N PHE A 366 -12.37 2.54 -22.05
CA PHE A 366 -13.57 1.95 -22.61
C PHE A 366 -14.79 2.74 -22.12
N GLY A 367 -15.56 3.25 -23.04
CA GLY A 367 -16.80 3.97 -22.83
C GLY A 367 -18.01 3.18 -23.34
N ALA A 368 -19.17 3.86 -23.41
CA ALA A 368 -20.42 3.25 -23.88
C ALA A 368 -20.33 2.73 -25.33
N ASP A 369 -19.49 3.38 -26.16
CA ASP A 369 -19.31 3.00 -27.57
C ASP A 369 -18.24 1.92 -27.80
N SER A 370 -17.54 1.49 -26.73
CA SER A 370 -16.51 0.46 -26.83
C SER A 370 -17.12 -0.92 -27.00
N THR A 371 -16.66 -1.65 -28.01
CA THR A 371 -17.14 -2.98 -28.33
C THR A 371 -16.36 -4.07 -27.59
N VAL A 372 -16.89 -5.30 -27.57
CA VAL A 372 -16.15 -6.50 -27.10
C VAL A 372 -14.85 -6.67 -27.89
N VAL A 373 -14.87 -6.39 -29.19
CA VAL A 373 -13.70 -6.51 -30.09
C VAL A 373 -12.60 -5.51 -29.66
N ASP A 374 -12.97 -4.28 -29.31
CA ASP A 374 -12.00 -3.28 -28.82
C ASP A 374 -11.32 -3.73 -27.53
N LYS A 375 -12.10 -4.26 -26.58
CA LYS A 375 -11.55 -4.79 -25.32
C LYS A 375 -10.65 -6.00 -25.56
N GLN A 376 -11.05 -6.93 -26.44
CA GLN A 376 -10.23 -8.10 -26.79
C GLN A 376 -8.92 -7.70 -27.46
N ALA A 377 -8.97 -6.74 -28.40
CA ALA A 377 -7.78 -6.18 -29.05
C ALA A 377 -6.82 -5.51 -28.04
N ALA A 378 -7.36 -4.81 -27.05
CA ALA A 378 -6.57 -4.21 -25.98
C ALA A 378 -5.94 -5.27 -25.05
N LEU A 379 -6.69 -6.31 -24.68
CA LEU A 379 -6.17 -7.43 -23.89
C LEU A 379 -5.02 -8.18 -24.58
N ALA A 380 -5.08 -8.30 -25.90
CA ALA A 380 -4.02 -8.93 -26.70
C ALA A 380 -2.69 -8.13 -26.68
N GLN A 381 -2.72 -6.85 -26.33
CA GLN A 381 -1.56 -5.96 -26.25
C GLN A 381 -1.02 -5.77 -24.83
N LEU A 382 -1.66 -6.36 -23.82
CA LEU A 382 -1.24 -6.23 -22.43
C LEU A 382 0.19 -6.71 -22.23
N GLN A 383 0.90 -5.98 -21.39
CA GLN A 383 2.24 -6.34 -20.93
C GLN A 383 2.25 -6.38 -19.41
N VAL A 384 3.13 -7.21 -18.86
CA VAL A 384 3.32 -7.33 -17.41
C VAL A 384 3.51 -5.95 -16.77
N GLY A 385 2.76 -5.70 -15.71
CA GLY A 385 2.75 -4.42 -15.01
C GLY A 385 1.69 -3.43 -15.50
N ASP A 386 0.92 -3.74 -16.55
CA ASP A 386 -0.26 -2.95 -16.89
C ASP A 386 -1.33 -3.09 -15.81
N LEU A 387 -2.03 -2.02 -15.55
CA LEU A 387 -3.06 -1.92 -14.52
C LEU A 387 -4.43 -1.96 -15.17
N LEU A 388 -5.28 -2.87 -14.69
CA LEU A 388 -6.65 -3.09 -15.16
C LEU A 388 -7.60 -2.46 -14.15
N TYR A 389 -8.40 -1.47 -14.59
CA TYR A 389 -9.31 -0.72 -13.72
C TYR A 389 -10.76 -1.11 -13.94
N PHE A 390 -11.43 -1.36 -12.80
CA PHE A 390 -12.84 -1.70 -12.70
C PHE A 390 -13.52 -0.72 -11.72
N PRO A 391 -14.85 -0.60 -11.69
CA PRO A 391 -15.53 0.22 -10.69
C PRO A 391 -15.10 -0.16 -9.26
N GLY A 392 -14.41 0.78 -8.58
CA GLY A 392 -13.93 0.59 -7.22
C GLY A 392 -12.75 -0.38 -7.05
N HIS A 393 -12.11 -0.86 -8.14
CA HIS A 393 -11.07 -1.89 -8.05
C HIS A 393 -9.95 -1.71 -9.09
N VAL A 394 -8.79 -2.32 -8.80
CA VAL A 394 -7.65 -2.40 -9.72
C VAL A 394 -6.91 -3.73 -9.56
N GLY A 395 -6.43 -4.29 -10.67
CA GLY A 395 -5.54 -5.45 -10.71
C GLY A 395 -4.30 -5.18 -11.56
N LEU A 396 -3.21 -5.88 -11.26
CA LEU A 396 -1.95 -5.84 -12.01
C LEU A 396 -1.87 -7.07 -12.92
N TYR A 397 -1.71 -6.84 -14.22
CA TYR A 397 -1.59 -7.92 -15.20
C TYR A 397 -0.27 -8.68 -15.08
N LEU A 398 -0.36 -10.01 -15.00
CA LEU A 398 0.78 -10.92 -14.84
C LEU A 398 1.25 -11.57 -16.15
N GLY A 399 0.37 -11.72 -17.11
CA GLY A 399 0.60 -12.50 -18.33
C GLY A 399 -0.59 -13.37 -18.67
N SER A 400 -0.45 -14.20 -19.72
CA SER A 400 -1.49 -15.15 -20.15
C SER A 400 -1.00 -16.59 -20.09
N VAL A 401 -1.92 -17.51 -19.79
CA VAL A 401 -1.72 -18.96 -19.84
C VAL A 401 -2.84 -19.56 -20.67
N ASN A 402 -2.49 -20.28 -21.75
CA ASN A 402 -3.46 -20.87 -22.68
C ASN A 402 -4.52 -19.86 -23.19
N GLY A 403 -4.06 -18.63 -23.51
CA GLY A 403 -4.95 -17.56 -23.97
C GLY A 403 -5.76 -16.87 -22.87
N GLN A 404 -5.68 -17.34 -21.62
CA GLN A 404 -6.35 -16.75 -20.47
C GLN A 404 -5.45 -15.71 -19.80
N PRO A 405 -5.85 -14.42 -19.75
CA PRO A 405 -5.12 -13.40 -18.99
C PRO A 405 -5.32 -13.60 -17.49
N PHE A 406 -4.22 -13.41 -16.74
CA PHE A 406 -4.19 -13.45 -15.27
C PHE A 406 -3.77 -12.10 -14.69
N MET A 407 -4.31 -11.79 -13.52
CA MET A 407 -3.91 -10.63 -12.72
C MET A 407 -3.61 -11.04 -11.29
N ILE A 408 -2.80 -10.21 -10.60
CA ILE A 408 -2.67 -10.23 -9.14
C ILE A 408 -3.34 -8.97 -8.59
N HIS A 409 -4.16 -9.13 -7.60
CA HIS A 409 -4.92 -8.04 -7.01
C HIS A 409 -5.24 -8.32 -5.54
N ASP A 410 -5.46 -7.27 -4.78
CA ASP A 410 -5.95 -7.39 -3.41
C ASP A 410 -7.46 -7.20 -3.42
N VAL A 411 -8.20 -8.27 -3.12
CA VAL A 411 -9.64 -8.38 -3.38
C VAL A 411 -10.35 -9.14 -2.26
N ASN A 412 -11.57 -8.69 -1.93
CA ASN A 412 -12.38 -9.34 -0.90
C ASN A 412 -13.15 -10.54 -1.43
N THR A 413 -13.86 -10.41 -2.57
CA THR A 413 -14.83 -11.40 -3.08
C THR A 413 -14.30 -12.22 -4.24
N LEU A 414 -14.82 -13.42 -4.40
CA LEU A 414 -14.64 -14.30 -5.56
C LEU A 414 -16.00 -14.66 -6.12
N LEU A 415 -16.29 -14.20 -7.35
CA LEU A 415 -17.55 -14.46 -8.05
C LEU A 415 -17.27 -15.03 -9.42
N TYR A 416 -18.00 -16.09 -9.80
CA TYR A 416 -17.99 -16.63 -11.17
C TYR A 416 -19.25 -17.46 -11.43
N PRO A 417 -19.71 -17.57 -12.69
CA PRO A 417 -20.87 -18.38 -13.02
C PRO A 417 -20.52 -19.87 -13.04
N HIS A 418 -21.42 -20.70 -12.51
CA HIS A 418 -21.46 -22.15 -12.75
C HIS A 418 -22.02 -22.46 -14.13
N SER A 419 -21.86 -23.72 -14.58
CA SER A 419 -22.42 -24.20 -15.86
C SER A 419 -23.94 -24.17 -15.93
N ASP A 420 -24.63 -24.19 -14.79
CA ASP A 420 -26.08 -24.07 -14.67
C ASP A 420 -26.59 -22.62 -14.62
N GLY A 421 -25.67 -21.64 -14.71
CA GLY A 421 -25.99 -20.22 -14.67
C GLY A 421 -26.10 -19.63 -13.26
N SER A 422 -25.99 -20.42 -12.21
CA SER A 422 -25.89 -19.90 -10.84
C SER A 422 -24.54 -19.22 -10.62
N ILE A 423 -24.47 -18.28 -9.67
CA ILE A 423 -23.22 -17.57 -9.34
C ILE A 423 -22.58 -18.21 -8.09
N TYR A 424 -21.34 -18.68 -8.26
CA TYR A 424 -20.49 -19.03 -7.11
C TYR A 424 -20.12 -17.75 -6.33
N ARG A 425 -20.22 -17.83 -5.01
CA ARG A 425 -19.84 -16.76 -4.08
C ARG A 425 -18.84 -17.30 -3.09
N GLY A 426 -17.58 -16.88 -3.28
CA GLY A 426 -16.48 -17.16 -2.37
C GLY A 426 -15.90 -15.88 -1.79
N THR A 427 -14.94 -16.06 -0.89
CA THR A 427 -14.21 -14.97 -0.25
C THR A 427 -12.71 -15.22 -0.40
N LEU A 428 -12.00 -14.31 -1.08
CA LEU A 428 -10.53 -14.31 -1.14
C LEU A 428 -9.95 -13.51 0.04
N ASN A 429 -10.48 -12.33 0.26
CA ASN A 429 -10.13 -11.40 1.32
C ASN A 429 -8.61 -11.21 1.50
N GLY A 430 -7.92 -11.01 0.38
CA GLY A 430 -6.47 -10.82 0.36
C GLY A 430 -5.88 -10.75 -1.04
N VAL A 431 -4.55 -10.65 -1.08
CA VAL A 431 -3.80 -10.62 -2.33
C VAL A 431 -3.79 -12.01 -2.96
N ALA A 432 -4.36 -12.12 -4.16
CA ALA A 432 -4.52 -13.37 -4.87
C ALA A 432 -4.18 -13.24 -6.37
N VAL A 433 -3.78 -14.35 -6.97
CA VAL A 433 -3.67 -14.52 -8.42
C VAL A 433 -4.99 -15.08 -8.94
N THR A 434 -5.56 -14.44 -9.95
CA THR A 434 -6.82 -14.89 -10.54
C THR A 434 -6.83 -14.75 -12.06
N PRO A 435 -7.57 -15.60 -12.79
CA PRO A 435 -7.86 -15.37 -14.20
C PRO A 435 -8.85 -14.19 -14.34
N LEU A 436 -8.72 -13.42 -15.42
CA LEU A 436 -9.58 -12.25 -15.65
C LEU A 436 -10.95 -12.64 -16.20
N LEU A 437 -10.98 -13.47 -17.27
CA LEU A 437 -12.20 -13.64 -18.07
C LEU A 437 -13.35 -14.41 -17.37
N PRO A 438 -13.09 -15.48 -16.58
CA PRO A 438 -14.20 -16.22 -15.94
C PRO A 438 -14.78 -15.51 -14.71
N LEU A 439 -14.08 -14.48 -14.17
CA LEU A 439 -14.51 -13.85 -12.92
C LEU A 439 -15.47 -12.69 -13.15
N TYR A 440 -16.32 -12.48 -12.17
CA TYR A 440 -17.31 -11.41 -12.11
C TYR A 440 -16.93 -10.37 -11.08
N ALA A 441 -17.12 -9.10 -11.43
CA ALA A 441 -16.94 -7.95 -10.53
C ALA A 441 -18.17 -7.77 -9.63
N THR A 442 -19.35 -8.08 -10.15
CA THR A 442 -20.64 -8.15 -9.44
C THR A 442 -21.39 -9.38 -9.90
N GLU A 443 -22.51 -9.73 -9.27
CA GLU A 443 -23.33 -10.87 -9.69
C GLU A 443 -23.88 -10.76 -11.12
N GLN A 444 -23.91 -9.54 -11.67
CA GLN A 444 -24.48 -9.25 -13.00
C GLN A 444 -23.44 -8.89 -14.06
N GLN A 445 -22.18 -8.69 -13.66
CA GLN A 445 -21.17 -8.13 -14.57
C GLN A 445 -19.81 -8.80 -14.38
N SER A 446 -19.26 -9.34 -15.47
CA SER A 446 -17.91 -9.89 -15.49
C SER A 446 -16.85 -8.79 -15.29
N TYR A 447 -15.65 -9.16 -14.85
CA TYR A 447 -14.51 -8.21 -14.84
C TYR A 447 -14.19 -7.70 -16.24
N PHE A 448 -14.33 -8.55 -17.27
CA PHE A 448 -14.12 -8.13 -18.65
C PHE A 448 -15.10 -7.00 -19.06
N ASP A 449 -16.39 -7.16 -18.75
CA ASP A 449 -17.41 -6.16 -19.09
C ASP A 449 -17.25 -4.90 -18.23
N ALA A 450 -16.93 -5.05 -16.94
CA ALA A 450 -16.76 -3.96 -15.99
C ALA A 450 -15.48 -3.13 -16.23
N MET A 451 -14.48 -3.67 -16.98
CA MET A 451 -13.23 -2.99 -17.23
C MET A 451 -13.45 -1.70 -18.03
N TYR A 452 -13.12 -0.55 -17.40
CA TYR A 452 -13.27 0.77 -18.03
C TYR A 452 -11.95 1.41 -18.46
N ALA A 453 -10.81 0.92 -17.96
CA ALA A 453 -9.52 1.43 -18.39
C ALA A 453 -8.39 0.40 -18.21
N ILE A 454 -7.39 0.50 -19.06
CA ILE A 454 -6.06 -0.11 -18.93
C ILE A 454 -5.06 1.04 -18.86
N LYS A 455 -4.15 0.99 -17.89
CA LYS A 455 -3.11 2.00 -17.71
C LYS A 455 -1.72 1.36 -17.67
N SER A 456 -0.77 1.98 -18.37
CA SER A 456 0.65 1.65 -18.28
C SER A 456 1.44 2.86 -17.76
N LEU A 457 2.32 2.64 -16.80
CA LEU A 457 3.22 3.68 -16.27
C LEU A 457 4.57 3.75 -16.99
N ARG A 458 4.86 2.80 -17.91
CA ARG A 458 6.05 2.80 -18.77
C ARG A 458 5.92 3.74 -19.97
#